data_34b069fc444ca39b244bada32276936c
#
_entry.id   34b069fc444ca39b244bada32276936c
#
_cell.length_a   1.000
_cell.length_b   1.000
_cell.length_c   1.000
_cell.angle_alpha   90.00
_cell.angle_beta   90.00
_cell.angle_gamma   90.00
#
_symmetry.space_group_name_H-M   'P 1'
#
loop_
_entity.id
_entity.type
_entity.pdbx_description
1 polymer ?
#
loop_
_entity_poly.entity_id
_entity_poly.type
_entity_poly.pdbx_seq_one_letter_code
_entity_poly.pdbx_strand_id
1 'polypeptide(L)'
;QKLVGPMQPTEKDAALQQKMDELQTVLHSDEWLYRKSKRKDLGRDIKIRAGVQMMHRMHKAPGGLIRADFAVIDDCFGDVYFSGDFFSYPDTAIERLEFLLRGQPVDQAGRLIEAYYSQNPVETPGITINDWLEALAIK
;
A
#
# COMPACT_ATOMS: atom_id res chain seq x y z
N GLN A 1 -18.48 -8.71 -29.51
CA GLN A 1 -18.82 -7.34 -29.91
C GLN A 1 -17.53 -6.51 -29.83
N LYS A 2 -17.09 -5.91 -30.96
CA LYS A 2 -15.91 -5.02 -30.93
C LYS A 2 -16.33 -3.72 -30.22
N LEU A 3 -15.77 -3.47 -29.06
CA LEU A 3 -16.00 -2.26 -28.26
C LEU A 3 -15.47 -0.96 -28.93
N VAL A 4 -14.52 -1.11 -29.85
CA VAL A 4 -13.87 0.01 -30.54
C VAL A 4 -13.82 -0.31 -32.04
N GLY A 5 -14.17 0.65 -32.89
CA GLY A 5 -14.03 0.55 -34.34
C GLY A 5 -12.55 0.54 -34.78
N PRO A 6 -12.29 0.56 -36.10
CA PRO A 6 -10.93 0.63 -36.60
C PRO A 6 -10.26 1.93 -36.10
N MET A 7 -9.13 1.78 -35.41
CA MET A 7 -8.34 2.91 -34.90
C MET A 7 -7.36 3.36 -35.99
N GLN A 8 -7.24 4.65 -36.17
CA GLN A 8 -6.21 5.26 -37.02
C GLN A 8 -5.22 6.02 -36.13
N PRO A 9 -3.91 5.94 -36.44
CA PRO A 9 -2.94 6.79 -35.79
C PRO A 9 -3.30 8.27 -35.99
N THR A 10 -3.26 9.05 -34.91
CA THR A 10 -3.44 10.49 -34.99
C THR A 10 -2.18 11.19 -34.54
N GLU A 11 -1.85 12.30 -35.17
CA GLU A 11 -0.75 13.14 -34.70
C GLU A 11 -1.17 13.90 -33.43
N LYS A 12 -0.19 14.17 -32.59
CA LYS A 12 -0.42 14.97 -31.38
C LYS A 12 -0.62 16.42 -31.79
N ASP A 13 -1.77 16.96 -31.52
CA ASP A 13 -2.00 18.39 -31.67
C ASP A 13 -1.34 19.20 -30.52
N ALA A 14 -1.26 20.51 -30.69
CA ALA A 14 -0.63 21.40 -29.72
C ALA A 14 -1.33 21.35 -28.35
N ALA A 15 -2.65 21.18 -28.31
CA ALA A 15 -3.41 21.10 -27.06
C ALA A 15 -3.11 19.81 -26.29
N LEU A 16 -3.00 18.69 -26.98
CA LEU A 16 -2.61 17.41 -26.39
C LEU A 16 -1.17 17.47 -25.87
N GLN A 17 -0.25 18.04 -26.66
CA GLN A 17 1.14 18.20 -26.24
C GLN A 17 1.25 19.06 -24.97
N GLN A 18 0.56 20.21 -24.93
CA GLN A 18 0.52 21.06 -23.74
C GLN A 18 0.00 20.29 -22.52
N LYS A 19 -1.07 19.51 -22.68
CA LYS A 19 -1.63 18.72 -21.56
C LYS A 19 -0.69 17.64 -21.08
N MET A 20 0.06 17.01 -21.98
CA MET A 20 1.09 16.04 -21.62
C MET A 20 2.22 16.70 -20.79
N ASP A 21 2.69 17.88 -21.20
CA ASP A 21 3.75 18.62 -20.50
C ASP A 21 3.30 19.09 -19.11
N GLU A 22 2.05 19.55 -18.97
CA GLU A 22 1.43 19.88 -17.68
C GLU A 22 1.39 18.66 -16.76
N LEU A 23 0.90 17.53 -17.26
CA LEU A 23 0.83 16.27 -16.48
C LEU A 23 2.22 15.75 -16.13
N GLN A 24 3.18 15.82 -17.03
CA GLN A 24 4.56 15.42 -16.76
C GLN A 24 5.15 16.25 -15.63
N THR A 25 4.94 17.55 -15.61
CA THR A 25 5.41 18.45 -14.55
C THR A 25 4.83 18.05 -13.19
N VAL A 26 3.52 17.76 -13.13
CA VAL A 26 2.86 17.32 -11.88
C VAL A 26 3.40 15.97 -11.43
N LEU A 27 3.46 14.98 -12.33
CA LEU A 27 3.84 13.61 -12.01
C LEU A 27 5.31 13.46 -11.61
N HIS A 28 6.18 14.39 -12.03
CA HIS A 28 7.60 14.43 -11.62
C HIS A 28 7.86 15.33 -10.40
N SER A 29 6.84 15.98 -9.86
CA SER A 29 7.01 16.80 -8.66
C SER A 29 7.28 15.94 -7.43
N ASP A 30 8.08 16.46 -6.49
CA ASP A 30 8.32 15.80 -5.20
C ASP A 30 7.02 15.59 -4.42
N GLU A 31 6.07 16.51 -4.54
CA GLU A 31 4.75 16.39 -3.91
C GLU A 31 3.98 15.17 -4.43
N TRP A 32 4.02 14.90 -5.74
CA TRP A 32 3.41 13.72 -6.32
C TRP A 32 4.18 12.44 -5.97
N LEU A 33 5.50 12.45 -6.15
CA LEU A 33 6.35 11.27 -5.96
C LEU A 33 6.32 10.78 -4.51
N TYR A 34 6.28 11.70 -3.55
CA TYR A 34 6.33 11.39 -2.12
C TYR A 34 5.01 11.64 -1.38
N ARG A 35 3.89 11.76 -2.10
CA ARG A 35 2.56 12.03 -1.53
C ARG A 35 2.13 11.05 -0.45
N LYS A 36 2.59 9.79 -0.51
CA LYS A 36 2.22 8.73 0.43
C LYS A 36 3.31 8.38 1.45
N SER A 37 4.49 8.89 1.37
CA SER A 37 5.57 8.94 2.35
C SER A 37 6.96 8.91 1.69
N LYS A 38 7.94 9.51 2.33
CA LYS A 38 9.38 9.34 2.00
C LYS A 38 9.86 8.03 2.61
N ARG A 39 9.52 6.90 2.02
CA ARG A 39 9.95 5.60 2.52
C ARG A 39 11.45 5.43 2.32
N LYS A 40 12.16 5.13 3.39
CA LYS A 40 13.49 4.55 3.30
C LYS A 40 13.31 3.05 3.19
N ASP A 41 13.73 2.47 2.07
CA ASP A 41 13.79 1.02 1.93
C ASP A 41 14.88 0.51 2.88
N LEU A 42 14.48 -0.09 3.98
CA LEU A 42 15.40 -0.63 4.98
C LEU A 42 15.90 -2.03 4.60
N GLY A 43 15.29 -2.68 3.62
CA GLY A 43 15.71 -3.95 3.00
C GLY A 43 15.91 -5.14 3.94
N ARG A 44 15.88 -4.94 5.27
CA ARG A 44 16.08 -5.98 6.30
C ARG A 44 15.59 -5.51 7.66
N ASP A 45 15.30 -6.46 8.53
CA ASP A 45 14.97 -6.19 9.93
C ASP A 45 16.16 -5.58 10.66
N ILE A 46 15.91 -4.51 11.39
CA ILE A 46 16.91 -3.81 12.20
C ILE A 46 16.43 -3.71 13.63
N LYS A 47 17.17 -4.31 14.54
CA LYS A 47 16.98 -4.09 15.97
C LYS A 47 17.69 -2.78 16.36
N ILE A 48 16.91 -1.75 16.65
CA ILE A 48 17.44 -0.42 16.98
C ILE A 48 17.90 -0.34 18.44
N ARG A 49 17.12 -0.92 19.36
CA ARG A 49 17.39 -1.03 20.79
C ARG A 49 16.53 -2.12 21.42
N ALA A 50 16.70 -2.37 22.71
CA ALA A 50 15.80 -3.28 23.43
C ALA A 50 14.34 -2.82 23.26
N GLY A 51 13.44 -3.76 22.91
CA GLY A 51 12.01 -3.49 22.70
C GLY A 51 11.64 -2.76 21.41
N VAL A 52 12.59 -2.38 20.53
CA VAL A 52 12.30 -1.67 19.28
C VAL A 52 12.92 -2.42 18.10
N GLN A 53 12.07 -2.91 17.21
CA GLN A 53 12.46 -3.61 15.97
C GLN A 53 11.79 -2.96 14.77
N MET A 54 12.56 -2.80 13.69
CA MET A 54 12.02 -2.43 12.38
C MET A 54 11.93 -3.70 11.53
N MET A 55 10.76 -3.96 11.02
CA MET A 55 10.43 -5.16 10.26
C MET A 55 10.19 -4.78 8.80
N HIS A 56 10.73 -5.59 7.90
CA HIS A 56 10.45 -5.51 6.47
C HIS A 56 10.02 -6.89 5.99
N ARG A 57 8.82 -6.98 5.47
CA ARG A 57 8.21 -8.25 5.02
C ARG A 57 7.62 -8.13 3.64
N MET A 58 7.58 -9.24 2.94
CA MET A 58 6.92 -9.35 1.64
C MET A 58 6.12 -10.65 1.59
N HIS A 59 4.91 -10.54 1.05
CA HIS A 59 4.04 -11.68 0.79
C HIS A 59 3.45 -11.58 -0.60
N LYS A 60 3.48 -12.68 -1.38
CA LYS A 60 2.87 -12.75 -2.70
C LYS A 60 1.49 -13.37 -2.61
N ALA A 61 0.47 -12.53 -2.67
CA ALA A 61 -0.93 -12.93 -2.77
C ALA A 61 -1.36 -13.10 -4.25
N PRO A 62 -2.49 -13.76 -4.53
CA PRO A 62 -3.07 -13.80 -5.87
C PRO A 62 -3.37 -12.40 -6.45
N GLY A 63 -3.74 -11.44 -5.62
CA GLY A 63 -4.04 -10.06 -6.00
C GLY A 63 -2.81 -9.16 -6.19
N GLY A 64 -1.61 -9.62 -5.88
CA GLY A 64 -0.40 -8.83 -6.04
C GLY A 64 0.65 -9.10 -4.95
N LEU A 65 1.76 -8.38 -5.01
CA LEU A 65 2.78 -8.39 -3.97
C LEU A 65 2.41 -7.41 -2.88
N ILE A 66 2.39 -7.86 -1.63
CA ILE A 66 2.25 -7.01 -0.44
C ILE A 66 3.63 -6.83 0.16
N ARG A 67 4.01 -5.60 0.41
CA ARG A 67 5.18 -5.23 1.24
C ARG A 67 4.66 -4.57 2.49
N ALA A 68 5.14 -5.04 3.65
CA ALA A 68 4.85 -4.47 4.95
C ALA A 68 6.15 -3.97 5.59
N ASP A 69 6.22 -2.67 5.83
CA ASP A 69 7.29 -2.00 6.57
C ASP A 69 6.69 -1.50 7.88
N PHE A 70 7.15 -2.01 9.02
CA PHE A 70 6.56 -1.63 10.31
C PHE A 70 7.57 -1.69 11.45
N ALA A 71 7.30 -0.88 12.47
CA ALA A 71 8.00 -0.97 13.74
C ALA A 71 7.22 -1.86 14.70
N VAL A 72 7.94 -2.61 15.55
CA VAL A 72 7.38 -3.23 16.75
C VAL A 72 8.08 -2.61 17.94
N ILE A 73 7.28 -2.08 18.88
CA ILE A 73 7.72 -1.40 20.10
C ILE A 73 6.99 -2.03 21.27
N ASP A 74 7.70 -2.73 22.12
CA ASP A 74 7.14 -3.39 23.30
C ASP A 74 5.86 -4.21 22.96
N ASP A 75 5.98 -5.09 21.96
CA ASP A 75 4.93 -5.96 21.41
C ASP A 75 3.71 -5.25 20.78
N CYS A 76 3.81 -3.94 20.55
CA CYS A 76 2.81 -3.15 19.84
C CYS A 76 3.35 -2.65 18.50
N PHE A 77 2.45 -2.46 17.53
CA PHE A 77 2.80 -1.80 16.29
C PHE A 77 3.18 -0.33 16.54
N GLY A 78 4.32 0.08 16.05
CA GLY A 78 4.64 1.49 15.84
C GLY A 78 4.03 1.99 14.54
N ASP A 79 4.83 2.67 13.70
CA ASP A 79 4.41 3.01 12.36
C ASP A 79 4.29 1.75 11.50
N VAL A 80 3.21 1.67 10.73
CA VAL A 80 2.94 0.57 9.79
C VAL A 80 2.71 1.18 8.41
N TYR A 81 3.31 0.57 7.39
CA TYR A 81 3.15 0.97 5.99
C TYR A 81 3.00 -0.25 5.11
N PHE A 82 1.94 -0.24 4.29
CA PHE A 82 1.75 -1.23 3.24
C PHE A 82 1.98 -0.64 1.87
N SER A 83 2.59 -1.41 0.99
CA SER A 83 2.79 -1.06 -0.41
C SER A 83 2.82 -2.31 -1.27
N GLY A 84 2.75 -2.14 -2.58
CA GLY A 84 2.78 -3.27 -3.48
C GLY A 84 2.17 -2.98 -4.85
N ASP A 85 1.88 -4.06 -5.57
CA ASP A 85 1.30 -4.03 -6.90
C ASP A 85 -0.16 -4.52 -6.92
N PHE A 86 -0.91 -4.26 -5.87
CA PHE A 86 -2.31 -4.64 -5.69
C PHE A 86 -3.25 -3.44 -5.78
N PHE A 87 -4.53 -3.73 -6.00
CA PHE A 87 -5.59 -2.72 -5.98
C PHE A 87 -6.33 -2.69 -4.65
N SER A 88 -6.77 -1.49 -4.24
CA SER A 88 -7.61 -1.30 -3.06
C SER A 88 -8.68 -0.24 -3.31
N TYR A 89 -9.87 -0.48 -2.81
CA TYR A 89 -11.00 0.43 -2.89
C TYR A 89 -11.64 0.60 -1.50
N PRO A 90 -11.95 1.84 -1.08
CA PRO A 90 -11.52 3.11 -1.70
C PRO A 90 -9.99 3.31 -1.66
N ASP A 91 -9.49 4.33 -2.32
CA ASP A 91 -8.05 4.65 -2.39
C ASP A 91 -7.39 4.92 -1.02
N THR A 92 -8.20 5.34 -0.03
CA THR A 92 -7.79 5.56 1.36
C THR A 92 -7.83 4.29 2.23
N ALA A 93 -8.26 3.14 1.69
CA ALA A 93 -8.47 1.93 2.49
C ALA A 93 -7.18 1.46 3.18
N ILE A 94 -6.06 1.49 2.48
CA ILE A 94 -4.78 1.04 3.03
C ILE A 94 -4.26 1.98 4.12
N GLU A 95 -4.36 3.30 3.91
CA GLU A 95 -3.97 4.29 4.92
C GLU A 95 -4.78 4.16 6.22
N ARG A 96 -6.09 3.85 6.09
CA ARG A 96 -6.95 3.59 7.26
C ARG A 96 -6.56 2.31 7.98
N LEU A 97 -6.21 1.25 7.24
CA LEU A 97 -5.72 0.00 7.82
C LEU A 97 -4.40 0.20 8.58
N GLU A 98 -3.46 0.94 7.99
CA GLU A 98 -2.18 1.31 8.60
C GLU A 98 -2.40 2.10 9.92
N PHE A 99 -3.31 3.07 9.88
CA PHE A 99 -3.66 3.88 11.05
C PHE A 99 -4.33 3.04 12.15
N LEU A 100 -5.20 2.09 11.77
CA LEU A 100 -5.89 1.20 12.71
C LEU A 100 -4.91 0.31 13.48
N LEU A 101 -3.87 -0.18 12.82
CA LEU A 101 -2.88 -1.06 13.44
C LEU A 101 -1.91 -0.32 14.36
N ARG A 102 -1.66 0.97 14.11
CA ARG A 102 -0.70 1.76 14.88
C ARG A 102 -1.05 1.79 16.37
N GLY A 103 -0.06 1.49 17.23
CA GLY A 103 -0.21 1.44 18.67
C GLY A 103 -0.95 0.21 19.22
N GLN A 104 -1.44 -0.68 18.35
CA GLN A 104 -2.15 -1.88 18.77
C GLN A 104 -1.19 -3.04 19.04
N PRO A 105 -1.54 -3.95 19.96
CA PRO A 105 -0.78 -5.18 20.16
C PRO A 105 -0.70 -6.02 18.90
N VAL A 106 0.47 -6.55 18.60
CA VAL A 106 0.73 -7.33 17.38
C VAL A 106 -0.16 -8.57 17.28
N ASP A 107 -0.44 -9.22 18.41
CA ASP A 107 -1.30 -10.41 18.50
C ASP A 107 -2.79 -10.12 18.19
N GLN A 108 -3.20 -8.84 18.19
CA GLN A 108 -4.57 -8.44 17.87
C GLN A 108 -4.78 -8.11 16.39
N ALA A 109 -3.73 -8.12 15.57
CA ALA A 109 -3.81 -7.73 14.16
C ALA A 109 -4.92 -8.47 13.40
N GLY A 110 -5.06 -9.77 13.58
CA GLY A 110 -6.09 -10.57 12.91
C GLY A 110 -7.49 -10.06 13.17
N ARG A 111 -7.83 -9.83 14.44
CA ARG A 111 -9.15 -9.32 14.83
C ARG A 111 -9.40 -7.90 14.29
N LEU A 112 -8.39 -7.06 14.33
CA LEU A 112 -8.50 -5.69 13.84
C LEU A 112 -8.70 -5.63 12.34
N ILE A 113 -7.97 -6.42 11.57
CA ILE A 113 -8.10 -6.50 10.12
C ILE A 113 -9.47 -7.08 9.76
N GLU A 114 -9.91 -8.15 10.41
CA GLU A 114 -11.23 -8.75 10.19
C GLU A 114 -12.37 -7.76 10.50
N ALA A 115 -12.29 -7.07 11.63
CA ALA A 115 -13.25 -6.04 11.99
C ALA A 115 -13.25 -4.89 10.98
N TYR A 116 -12.08 -4.48 10.50
CA TYR A 116 -11.96 -3.43 9.50
C TYR A 116 -12.69 -3.77 8.19
N TYR A 117 -12.47 -4.96 7.65
CA TYR A 117 -13.13 -5.40 6.43
C TYR A 117 -14.63 -5.65 6.61
N SER A 118 -15.07 -6.10 7.79
CA SER A 118 -16.48 -6.35 8.05
C SER A 118 -17.31 -5.07 8.29
N GLN A 119 -16.67 -4.01 8.78
CA GLN A 119 -17.34 -2.76 9.15
C GLN A 119 -17.23 -1.67 8.08
N ASN A 120 -16.41 -1.85 7.08
CA ASN A 120 -16.15 -0.85 6.05
C ASN A 120 -16.32 -1.47 4.65
N PRO A 121 -16.79 -0.69 3.66
CA PRO A 121 -16.88 -1.14 2.27
C PRO A 121 -15.49 -1.11 1.62
N VAL A 122 -14.64 -2.04 2.02
CA VAL A 122 -13.26 -2.17 1.52
C VAL A 122 -13.16 -3.39 0.63
N GLU A 123 -12.56 -3.19 -0.54
CA GLU A 123 -12.26 -4.26 -1.48
C GLU A 123 -10.77 -4.26 -1.84
N THR A 124 -10.15 -5.41 -1.73
CA THR A 124 -8.77 -5.67 -2.18
C THR A 124 -8.77 -6.94 -3.02
N PRO A 125 -9.07 -6.83 -4.34
CA PRO A 125 -9.26 -7.98 -5.19
C PRO A 125 -8.07 -8.95 -5.18
N GLY A 126 -8.34 -10.22 -4.84
CA GLY A 126 -7.30 -11.26 -4.76
C GLY A 126 -6.38 -11.19 -3.55
N ILE A 127 -6.72 -10.36 -2.55
CA ILE A 127 -6.04 -10.32 -1.25
C ILE A 127 -7.04 -10.66 -0.16
N THR A 128 -6.70 -11.62 0.66
CA THR A 128 -7.47 -12.07 1.81
C THR A 128 -6.92 -11.49 3.12
N ILE A 129 -7.69 -11.60 4.20
CA ILE A 129 -7.23 -11.25 5.54
C ILE A 129 -5.95 -12.03 5.90
N ASN A 130 -5.90 -13.32 5.52
CA ASN A 130 -4.73 -14.15 5.78
C ASN A 130 -3.48 -13.64 5.05
N ASP A 131 -3.62 -13.09 3.84
CA ASP A 131 -2.48 -12.53 3.11
C ASP A 131 -1.88 -11.31 3.83
N TRP A 132 -2.71 -10.51 4.51
CA TRP A 132 -2.23 -9.42 5.36
C TRP A 132 -1.47 -9.94 6.58
N LEU A 133 -1.96 -11.01 7.23
CA LEU A 133 -1.29 -11.62 8.38
C LEU A 133 0.04 -12.26 7.98
N GLU A 134 0.10 -12.93 6.84
CA GLU A 134 1.34 -13.46 6.28
C GLU A 134 2.33 -12.35 5.95
N ALA A 135 1.85 -11.22 5.39
CA ALA A 135 2.69 -10.05 5.13
C ALA A 135 3.25 -9.43 6.41
N LEU A 136 2.55 -9.54 7.53
CA LEU A 136 3.01 -9.11 8.85
C LEU A 136 3.81 -10.21 9.58
N ALA A 137 3.88 -11.44 9.03
CA ALA A 137 4.48 -12.64 9.64
C ALA A 137 3.89 -12.96 11.03
N ILE A 138 2.59 -12.73 11.19
CA ILE A 138 1.83 -13.06 12.41
C ILE A 138 1.17 -14.42 12.19
N LYS A 139 1.37 -15.32 13.16
CA LYS A 139 0.79 -16.68 13.17
C LYS A 139 -0.41 -16.75 14.10
#